data_4ee9f4cc68b73526d50f378cb5f7279e
#
_entry.id   4ee9f4cc68b73526d50f378cb5f7279e
#
_cell.length_a   1.000
_cell.length_b   1.000
_cell.length_c   1.000
_cell.angle_alpha   90.00
_cell.angle_beta   90.00
_cell.angle_gamma   90.00
#
_symmetry.space_group_name_H-M   'P 1'
#
loop_
_entity.id
_entity.type
_entity.pdbx_description
1 polymer ?
#
loop_
_entity_poly.entity_id
_entity_poly.type
_entity_poly.pdbx_seq_one_letter_code
_entity_poly.pdbx_strand_id
1 'polypeptide(L)'
;MVDWDEATELTFTPANRVLNTKNDWKGKPPTLAKLRWEGGNQIHRPHPHQRRGGKPSKTVTFDDEFQQAIDDSVALERMDEKATTDKDGHVWLTKEMASQIRSFSNVRNNQSWSGRKISINSIPYKRGIGVHADSKLTFPLGGKYANFHVLPGPDDGHRGQLEMKILVDGKQVFTSGPTQSSDKSLRKPIDICVKGAKTLSLIVDSLGNRGGDHASWANARLTKNTE
;
A
#
# COMPACT_ATOMS: atom_id res chain seq x y z
N MET A 1 -15.96 -22.07 7.45
CA MET A 1 -14.86 -22.06 8.42
C MET A 1 -14.22 -23.43 8.36
N VAL A 2 -12.96 -23.54 8.02
CA VAL A 2 -12.26 -24.84 8.00
C VAL A 2 -11.94 -25.18 9.45
N ASP A 3 -12.36 -26.35 9.91
CA ASP A 3 -11.96 -26.84 11.21
C ASP A 3 -10.53 -27.37 11.09
N TRP A 4 -9.60 -26.62 11.66
CA TRP A 4 -8.18 -26.91 11.57
C TRP A 4 -7.77 -28.13 12.39
N ASP A 5 -8.58 -28.54 13.34
CA ASP A 5 -8.30 -29.73 14.16
C ASP A 5 -8.65 -31.03 13.41
N GLU A 6 -9.59 -30.95 12.45
CA GLU A 6 -10.00 -32.09 11.62
C GLU A 6 -9.32 -32.11 10.25
N ALA A 7 -8.78 -30.98 9.78
CA ALA A 7 -8.13 -30.91 8.49
C ALA A 7 -6.81 -31.69 8.49
N THR A 8 -6.75 -32.76 7.71
CA THR A 8 -5.55 -33.59 7.58
C THR A 8 -4.60 -33.11 6.50
N GLU A 9 -5.13 -32.53 5.42
CA GLU A 9 -4.35 -32.08 4.26
C GLU A 9 -4.99 -30.88 3.58
N LEU A 10 -4.15 -29.94 3.12
CA LEU A 10 -4.51 -28.87 2.22
C LEU A 10 -3.63 -28.94 0.98
N THR A 11 -4.23 -28.97 -0.19
CA THR A 11 -3.51 -29.01 -1.47
C THR A 11 -3.60 -27.64 -2.15
N PHE A 12 -2.44 -27.08 -2.48
CA PHE A 12 -2.34 -25.80 -3.18
C PHE A 12 -1.78 -26.00 -4.58
N THR A 13 -2.43 -25.42 -5.59
CA THR A 13 -1.88 -25.37 -6.95
C THR A 13 -1.05 -24.10 -7.16
N PRO A 14 -0.07 -24.18 -8.06
CA PRO A 14 0.33 -25.25 -9.00
C PRO A 14 1.34 -26.22 -8.41
N ALA A 15 1.80 -26.03 -7.20
CA ALA A 15 2.92 -26.78 -6.68
C ALA A 15 2.55 -28.20 -6.24
N ASN A 16 1.26 -28.59 -6.31
CA ASN A 16 0.75 -29.83 -5.74
C ASN A 16 1.33 -30.12 -4.34
N ARG A 17 1.62 -29.05 -3.62
CA ARG A 17 2.18 -29.16 -2.29
C ARG A 17 1.06 -29.48 -1.33
N VAL A 18 1.18 -30.60 -0.67
CA VAL A 18 0.26 -31.03 0.37
C VAL A 18 0.77 -30.50 1.69
N LEU A 19 -0.02 -29.67 2.36
CA LEU A 19 0.26 -29.26 3.75
C LEU A 19 -0.51 -30.20 4.67
N ASN A 20 0.21 -30.92 5.51
CA ASN A 20 -0.38 -31.72 6.57
C ASN A 20 -0.49 -30.88 7.83
N THR A 21 -1.71 -30.47 8.16
CA THR A 21 -1.96 -29.54 9.25
C THR A 21 -1.47 -30.05 10.60
N LYS A 22 -1.58 -31.37 10.84
CA LYS A 22 -1.14 -31.96 12.12
C LYS A 22 0.38 -31.98 12.27
N ASN A 23 1.09 -32.23 11.18
CA ASN A 23 2.55 -32.34 11.20
C ASN A 23 3.24 -30.99 10.99
N ASP A 24 2.72 -30.17 10.09
CA ASP A 24 3.39 -28.92 9.72
C ASP A 24 3.14 -27.79 10.72
N TRP A 25 2.01 -27.83 11.47
CA TRP A 25 1.63 -26.72 12.32
C TRP A 25 1.55 -27.06 13.80
N LYS A 26 1.79 -28.31 14.16
CA LYS A 26 1.83 -28.76 15.60
C LYS A 26 0.64 -28.20 16.41
N GLY A 27 -0.56 -28.31 15.86
CA GLY A 27 -1.81 -27.87 16.50
C GLY A 27 -2.09 -26.39 16.49
N LYS A 28 -1.32 -25.57 15.76
CA LYS A 28 -1.63 -24.15 15.52
C LYS A 28 -1.78 -23.91 14.04
N PRO A 29 -2.85 -23.22 13.59
CA PRO A 29 -2.97 -22.83 12.19
C PRO A 29 -1.82 -21.86 11.83
N PRO A 30 -1.27 -21.91 10.60
CA PRO A 30 -0.28 -20.96 10.16
C PRO A 30 -0.90 -19.56 10.04
N THR A 31 -0.07 -18.55 10.17
CA THR A 31 -0.48 -17.19 9.83
C THR A 31 -0.69 -17.08 8.30
N LEU A 32 -1.53 -16.14 7.86
CA LEU A 32 -1.72 -15.86 6.44
C LEU A 32 -0.39 -15.54 5.74
N ALA A 33 0.52 -14.85 6.43
CA ALA A 33 1.86 -14.56 5.92
C ALA A 33 2.66 -15.85 5.64
N LYS A 34 2.57 -16.86 6.50
CA LYS A 34 3.24 -18.15 6.29
C LYS A 34 2.65 -18.93 5.13
N LEU A 35 1.32 -18.95 4.99
CA LEU A 35 0.66 -19.54 3.84
C LEU A 35 1.11 -18.89 2.53
N ARG A 36 1.18 -17.58 2.48
CA ARG A 36 1.68 -16.84 1.32
C ARG A 36 3.14 -17.19 0.99
N TRP A 37 4.00 -17.25 2.01
CA TRP A 37 5.41 -17.59 1.81
C TRP A 37 5.59 -18.99 1.25
N GLU A 38 4.85 -19.96 1.76
CA GLU A 38 4.89 -21.35 1.31
C GLU A 38 4.23 -21.57 -0.05
N GLY A 39 3.19 -20.78 -0.38
CA GLY A 39 2.50 -20.80 -1.66
C GLY A 39 3.25 -20.04 -2.76
N GLY A 40 3.96 -18.98 -2.42
CA GLY A 40 4.70 -18.11 -3.34
C GLY A 40 3.90 -17.63 -4.55
N ASN A 41 4.55 -16.84 -5.42
CA ASN A 41 3.95 -16.39 -6.69
C ASN A 41 3.79 -17.50 -7.73
N GLN A 42 4.03 -18.76 -7.37
CA GLN A 42 3.93 -19.90 -8.28
C GLN A 42 2.56 -20.59 -8.25
N ILE A 43 1.65 -20.15 -7.40
CA ILE A 43 0.30 -20.71 -7.27
C ILE A 43 -0.49 -20.70 -8.61
N HIS A 44 -0.15 -19.80 -9.53
CA HIS A 44 -0.88 -19.61 -10.80
C HIS A 44 -0.20 -20.14 -12.06
N ARG A 45 0.95 -20.84 -11.95
CA ARG A 45 1.60 -21.41 -13.14
C ARG A 45 1.29 -22.90 -13.24
N PRO A 46 0.56 -23.36 -14.28
CA PRO A 46 0.37 -24.79 -14.49
C PRO A 46 1.71 -25.46 -14.72
N HIS A 47 1.97 -26.52 -13.97
CA HIS A 47 3.21 -27.28 -14.10
C HIS A 47 3.28 -27.95 -15.48
N PRO A 48 4.38 -27.87 -16.22
CA PRO A 48 4.51 -28.42 -17.59
C PRO A 48 4.28 -29.93 -17.69
N HIS A 49 4.33 -30.67 -16.58
CA HIS A 49 4.24 -32.13 -16.55
C HIS A 49 2.84 -32.71 -16.29
N GLN A 50 1.80 -31.89 -16.09
CA GLN A 50 0.42 -32.37 -15.87
C GLN A 50 -0.30 -32.87 -17.17
N ARG A 51 0.40 -33.07 -18.26
CA ARG A 51 -0.20 -33.56 -19.53
C ARG A 51 -0.42 -35.05 -19.60
N ARG A 52 -0.37 -35.81 -18.53
CA ARG A 52 -0.70 -37.25 -18.56
C ARG A 52 -1.76 -37.59 -17.53
N GLY A 53 -3.02 -37.57 -17.96
CA GLY A 53 -4.10 -38.49 -17.56
C GLY A 53 -4.44 -38.66 -16.07
N GLY A 54 -4.01 -37.77 -15.19
CA GLY A 54 -4.43 -37.78 -13.80
C GLY A 54 -5.81 -37.12 -13.66
N LYS A 55 -6.68 -37.68 -12.81
CA LYS A 55 -7.91 -37.00 -12.39
C LYS A 55 -7.54 -35.61 -11.92
N PRO A 56 -8.28 -34.55 -12.32
CA PRO A 56 -8.00 -33.22 -11.86
C PRO A 56 -8.07 -33.22 -10.33
N SER A 57 -6.93 -32.93 -9.68
CA SER A 57 -6.96 -32.64 -8.25
C SER A 57 -7.87 -31.43 -8.04
N LYS A 58 -8.66 -31.42 -6.97
CA LYS A 58 -9.44 -30.25 -6.62
C LYS A 58 -8.46 -29.08 -6.45
N THR A 59 -8.42 -28.20 -7.44
CA THR A 59 -7.65 -26.98 -7.37
C THR A 59 -8.43 -25.99 -6.50
N VAL A 60 -7.89 -25.62 -5.38
CA VAL A 60 -8.40 -24.44 -4.67
C VAL A 60 -7.78 -23.24 -5.38
N THR A 61 -8.56 -22.59 -6.21
CA THR A 61 -8.24 -21.27 -6.74
C THR A 61 -8.56 -20.26 -5.65
N PHE A 62 -7.55 -19.58 -5.14
CA PHE A 62 -7.79 -18.34 -4.42
C PHE A 62 -8.26 -17.34 -5.47
N ASP A 63 -9.45 -16.79 -5.27
CA ASP A 63 -9.92 -15.67 -6.08
C ASP A 63 -9.05 -14.43 -5.80
N ASP A 64 -9.14 -13.45 -6.67
CA ASP A 64 -8.35 -12.23 -6.55
C ASP A 64 -8.67 -11.49 -5.24
N GLU A 65 -9.88 -11.61 -4.71
CA GLU A 65 -10.29 -10.98 -3.45
C GLU A 65 -9.58 -11.62 -2.25
N PHE A 66 -9.46 -12.96 -2.24
CA PHE A 66 -8.76 -13.66 -1.17
C PHE A 66 -7.26 -13.37 -1.22
N GLN A 67 -6.66 -13.34 -2.41
CA GLN A 67 -5.26 -12.96 -2.57
C GLN A 67 -5.02 -11.52 -2.11
N GLN A 68 -5.90 -10.61 -2.46
CA GLN A 68 -5.82 -9.23 -2.00
C GLN A 68 -5.94 -9.13 -0.47
N ALA A 69 -6.83 -9.89 0.16
CA ALA A 69 -6.97 -9.92 1.61
C ALA A 69 -5.70 -10.42 2.32
N ILE A 70 -5.02 -11.42 1.74
CA ILE A 70 -3.72 -11.88 2.23
C ILE A 70 -2.67 -10.77 2.10
N ASP A 71 -2.60 -10.15 0.94
CA ASP A 71 -1.63 -9.08 0.66
C ASP A 71 -1.84 -7.89 1.60
N ASP A 72 -3.08 -7.52 1.83
CA ASP A 72 -3.45 -6.44 2.75
C ASP A 72 -3.12 -6.80 4.21
N SER A 73 -3.33 -8.06 4.62
CA SER A 73 -2.99 -8.53 5.97
C SER A 73 -1.47 -8.50 6.21
N VAL A 74 -0.68 -9.01 5.27
CA VAL A 74 0.78 -8.98 5.34
C VAL A 74 1.32 -7.55 5.33
N ALA A 75 0.69 -6.67 4.54
CA ALA A 75 1.08 -5.28 4.48
C ALA A 75 0.73 -4.54 5.78
N LEU A 76 -0.39 -4.91 6.43
CA LEU A 76 -0.79 -4.36 7.73
C LEU A 76 0.19 -4.74 8.84
N GLU A 77 0.62 -6.01 8.89
CA GLU A 77 1.68 -6.44 9.82
C GLU A 77 2.99 -5.66 9.58
N ARG A 78 3.39 -5.52 8.32
CA ARG A 78 4.58 -4.74 7.94
C ARG A 78 4.44 -3.26 8.28
N MET A 79 3.24 -2.70 8.14
CA MET A 79 2.95 -1.34 8.55
C MET A 79 3.12 -1.15 10.06
N ASP A 80 2.61 -2.08 10.87
CA ASP A 80 2.76 -2.06 12.32
C ASP A 80 4.23 -2.17 12.76
N GLU A 81 5.02 -3.03 12.11
CA GLU A 81 6.45 -3.16 12.37
C GLU A 81 7.25 -1.88 12.04
N LYS A 82 6.85 -1.15 11.00
CA LYS A 82 7.54 0.05 10.51
C LYS A 82 6.98 1.35 11.10
N ALA A 83 5.80 1.28 11.72
CA ALA A 83 5.14 2.42 12.29
C ALA A 83 5.90 2.97 13.51
N THR A 84 6.68 4.00 13.31
CA THR A 84 7.20 4.79 14.41
C THR A 84 6.16 5.81 14.83
N THR A 85 5.60 5.60 16.01
CA THR A 85 4.70 6.58 16.64
C THR A 85 5.55 7.63 17.34
N ASP A 86 5.31 8.91 17.06
CA ASP A 86 5.96 9.99 17.78
C ASP A 86 5.32 10.23 19.16
N LYS A 87 5.89 11.15 19.94
CA LYS A 87 5.40 11.50 21.28
C LYS A 87 3.95 12.02 21.31
N ASP A 88 3.46 12.51 20.18
CA ASP A 88 2.12 13.07 20.02
C ASP A 88 1.13 12.04 19.45
N GLY A 89 1.54 10.77 19.34
CA GLY A 89 0.70 9.66 18.88
C GLY A 89 0.54 9.58 17.35
N HIS A 90 1.33 10.36 16.58
CA HIS A 90 1.27 10.31 15.12
C HIS A 90 2.11 9.17 14.55
N VAL A 91 1.57 8.51 13.55
CA VAL A 91 2.27 7.54 12.70
C VAL A 91 2.64 8.20 11.38
N TRP A 92 3.93 8.43 11.16
CA TRP A 92 4.43 9.06 9.94
C TRP A 92 4.50 8.07 8.80
N LEU A 93 3.83 8.36 7.69
CA LEU A 93 3.84 7.47 6.54
C LEU A 93 5.22 7.44 5.87
N THR A 94 5.66 6.23 5.52
CA THR A 94 6.83 5.97 4.70
C THR A 94 6.46 5.04 3.55
N LYS A 95 7.26 5.02 2.49
CA LYS A 95 7.00 4.15 1.33
C LYS A 95 7.01 2.66 1.69
N GLU A 96 7.76 2.26 2.71
CA GLU A 96 7.85 0.87 3.18
C GLU A 96 6.57 0.38 3.83
N MET A 97 5.69 1.29 4.26
CA MET A 97 4.38 0.99 4.83
C MET A 97 3.31 0.76 3.76
N ALA A 98 3.58 1.12 2.52
CA ALA A 98 2.63 0.88 1.43
C ALA A 98 2.53 -0.60 1.09
N SER A 99 1.31 -1.12 0.95
CA SER A 99 1.04 -2.46 0.42
C SER A 99 1.33 -2.54 -1.07
N GLN A 100 1.09 -1.45 -1.78
CA GLN A 100 1.31 -1.36 -3.21
C GLN A 100 1.92 -0.01 -3.57
N ILE A 101 2.98 -0.06 -4.40
CA ILE A 101 3.57 1.11 -5.03
C ILE A 101 3.55 0.88 -6.54
N ARG A 102 2.80 1.71 -7.26
CA ARG A 102 2.90 1.86 -8.71
C ARG A 102 3.43 3.26 -8.97
N SER A 103 4.61 3.37 -9.54
CA SER A 103 5.23 4.67 -9.80
C SER A 103 6.07 4.59 -11.06
N PHE A 104 6.01 5.64 -11.86
CA PHE A 104 6.87 5.81 -13.02
C PHE A 104 8.35 5.78 -12.65
N SER A 105 8.69 6.23 -11.44
CA SER A 105 10.06 6.33 -10.98
C SER A 105 10.18 6.10 -9.46
N ASN A 106 11.36 6.34 -8.91
CA ASN A 106 11.65 6.13 -7.48
C ASN A 106 10.75 6.96 -6.56
N VAL A 107 10.32 6.34 -5.47
CA VAL A 107 9.65 7.00 -4.35
C VAL A 107 10.67 7.23 -3.23
N ARG A 108 10.66 8.40 -2.60
CA ARG A 108 11.64 8.78 -1.58
C ARG A 108 10.97 9.20 -0.27
N ASN A 109 11.51 8.72 0.84
CA ASN A 109 11.10 9.19 2.17
C ASN A 109 11.88 10.44 2.54
N ASN A 110 11.19 11.44 3.09
CA ASN A 110 11.75 12.68 3.64
C ASN A 110 12.61 13.49 2.66
N GLN A 111 12.44 13.24 1.39
CA GLN A 111 13.09 13.93 0.28
C GLN A 111 12.10 14.13 -0.85
N SER A 112 12.29 15.19 -1.62
CA SER A 112 11.63 15.34 -2.92
C SER A 112 12.07 14.21 -3.86
N TRP A 113 11.35 14.02 -4.97
CA TRP A 113 11.75 13.01 -5.96
C TRP A 113 13.17 13.22 -6.45
N SER A 114 13.64 14.45 -6.60
CA SER A 114 15.00 14.79 -7.02
C SER A 114 16.09 14.52 -5.97
N GLY A 115 15.72 14.04 -4.77
CA GLY A 115 16.65 13.77 -3.68
C GLY A 115 17.02 15.00 -2.85
N ARG A 116 16.39 16.14 -3.11
CA ARG A 116 16.55 17.37 -2.33
C ARG A 116 15.60 17.39 -1.13
N LYS A 117 15.69 18.41 -0.29
CA LYS A 117 14.67 18.66 0.74
C LYS A 117 13.31 18.86 0.07
N ILE A 118 12.25 18.32 0.68
CA ILE A 118 10.88 18.65 0.27
C ILE A 118 10.68 20.14 0.45
N SER A 119 10.23 20.82 -0.58
CA SER A 119 9.88 22.24 -0.54
C SER A 119 8.65 22.46 -1.41
N ILE A 120 7.59 23.01 -0.80
CA ILE A 120 6.32 23.33 -1.46
C ILE A 120 6.01 24.79 -1.16
N ASN A 121 5.84 25.59 -2.19
CA ASN A 121 5.59 27.03 -2.06
C ASN A 121 6.67 27.76 -1.22
N SER A 122 7.92 27.42 -1.40
CA SER A 122 9.09 27.96 -0.67
C SER A 122 9.13 27.61 0.82
N ILE A 123 8.28 26.67 1.27
CA ILE A 123 8.29 26.20 2.64
C ILE A 123 8.95 24.80 2.67
N PRO A 124 10.04 24.63 3.42
CA PRO A 124 10.72 23.35 3.54
C PRO A 124 9.99 22.43 4.55
N TYR A 125 9.95 21.14 4.24
CA TYR A 125 9.38 20.11 5.11
C TYR A 125 10.42 19.02 5.40
N LYS A 126 10.49 18.61 6.67
CA LYS A 126 11.43 17.57 7.11
C LYS A 126 10.92 16.15 6.83
N ARG A 127 9.61 15.96 6.76
CA ARG A 127 8.95 14.67 6.63
C ARG A 127 7.98 14.67 5.46
N GLY A 128 7.86 13.51 4.82
CA GLY A 128 6.93 13.30 3.71
C GLY A 128 7.45 12.28 2.71
N ILE A 129 6.71 12.11 1.63
CA ILE A 129 7.00 11.17 0.56
C ILE A 129 7.08 11.93 -0.76
N GLY A 130 8.27 11.95 -1.37
CA GLY A 130 8.48 12.56 -2.69
C GLY A 130 8.28 11.53 -3.80
N VAL A 131 7.55 11.94 -4.83
CA VAL A 131 7.15 11.10 -5.96
C VAL A 131 7.28 11.86 -7.29
N HIS A 132 7.29 11.10 -8.36
CA HIS A 132 7.09 11.61 -9.72
C HIS A 132 5.74 11.10 -10.25
N ALA A 133 5.03 11.88 -11.06
CA ALA A 133 3.86 11.37 -11.76
C ALA A 133 4.30 10.42 -12.90
N ASP A 134 3.59 9.37 -13.22
CA ASP A 134 2.39 8.89 -12.53
C ASP A 134 2.79 8.03 -11.33
N SER A 135 2.09 8.22 -10.23
CA SER A 135 2.32 7.37 -9.07
C SER A 135 1.04 7.09 -8.29
N LYS A 136 0.96 5.91 -7.72
CA LYS A 136 -0.07 5.49 -6.77
C LYS A 136 0.59 4.70 -5.64
N LEU A 137 0.42 5.16 -4.42
CA LEU A 137 0.82 4.48 -3.21
C LEU A 137 -0.43 4.07 -2.44
N THR A 138 -0.57 2.82 -2.07
CA THR A 138 -1.70 2.32 -1.29
C THR A 138 -1.21 1.82 0.06
N PHE A 139 -1.82 2.33 1.13
CA PHE A 139 -1.51 2.01 2.52
C PHE A 139 -2.67 1.25 3.15
N PRO A 140 -2.43 0.10 3.79
CA PRO A 140 -3.46 -0.62 4.53
C PRO A 140 -3.67 0.06 5.88
N LEU A 141 -4.88 0.50 6.16
CA LEU A 141 -5.23 1.16 7.42
C LEU A 141 -5.82 0.19 8.46
N GLY A 142 -6.50 -0.87 8.01
CA GLY A 142 -7.11 -1.88 8.87
C GLY A 142 -8.09 -1.34 9.91
N GLY A 143 -8.68 -0.18 9.68
CA GLY A 143 -9.62 0.46 10.62
C GLY A 143 -8.97 1.06 11.87
N LYS A 144 -7.63 1.09 11.99
CA LYS A 144 -6.89 1.45 13.21
C LYS A 144 -6.71 2.95 13.43
N TYR A 145 -6.99 3.78 12.42
CA TYR A 145 -6.67 5.20 12.42
C TYR A 145 -7.93 6.05 12.36
N ALA A 146 -7.86 7.23 13.01
CA ALA A 146 -8.93 8.22 13.04
C ALA A 146 -8.81 9.21 11.89
N ASN A 147 -7.62 9.81 11.73
CA ASN A 147 -7.41 10.87 10.74
C ASN A 147 -6.11 10.67 9.98
N PHE A 148 -6.11 11.14 8.74
CA PHE A 148 -4.94 11.32 7.91
C PHE A 148 -4.70 12.81 7.68
N HIS A 149 -3.48 13.26 8.00
CA HIS A 149 -3.04 14.65 7.85
C HIS A 149 -1.95 14.72 6.80
N VAL A 150 -2.05 15.66 5.88
CA VAL A 150 -1.05 15.83 4.81
C VAL A 150 -1.08 17.23 4.23
N LEU A 151 0.05 17.68 3.71
CA LEU A 151 0.11 18.83 2.81
C LEU A 151 0.62 18.33 1.46
N PRO A 152 -0.28 18.15 0.48
CA PRO A 152 0.09 17.77 -0.88
C PRO A 152 0.55 19.00 -1.67
N GLY A 153 1.53 18.81 -2.55
CA GLY A 153 1.89 19.88 -3.48
C GLY A 153 3.00 19.48 -4.45
N PRO A 154 3.05 20.17 -5.61
CA PRO A 154 4.19 20.12 -6.50
C PRO A 154 5.45 20.64 -5.82
N ASP A 155 6.58 19.98 -6.07
CA ASP A 155 7.89 20.42 -5.54
C ASP A 155 8.34 21.72 -6.21
N ASP A 156 8.91 22.62 -5.43
CA ASP A 156 9.45 23.89 -5.94
C ASP A 156 10.53 23.69 -7.01
N GLY A 157 10.54 24.58 -7.99
CA GLY A 157 11.53 24.60 -9.06
C GLY A 157 11.22 23.64 -10.22
N HIS A 158 10.09 22.95 -10.18
CA HIS A 158 9.61 22.09 -11.25
C HIS A 158 8.38 22.71 -11.93
N ARG A 159 8.26 22.53 -13.25
CA ARG A 159 7.25 23.23 -14.07
C ARG A 159 6.19 22.32 -14.66
N GLY A 160 6.19 21.04 -14.29
CA GLY A 160 5.18 20.10 -14.73
C GLY A 160 3.80 20.44 -14.19
N GLN A 161 2.77 20.08 -14.95
CA GLN A 161 1.38 20.19 -14.52
C GLN A 161 0.87 18.80 -14.13
N LEU A 162 0.42 18.67 -12.90
CA LEU A 162 0.00 17.39 -12.34
C LEU A 162 -1.32 17.56 -11.56
N GLU A 163 -1.94 16.44 -11.22
CA GLU A 163 -3.07 16.40 -10.30
C GLU A 163 -2.79 15.43 -9.15
N MET A 164 -3.10 15.85 -7.93
CA MET A 164 -2.96 15.03 -6.73
C MET A 164 -4.32 14.60 -6.21
N LYS A 165 -4.49 13.29 -5.95
CA LYS A 165 -5.75 12.72 -5.48
C LYS A 165 -5.52 11.86 -4.24
N ILE A 166 -6.49 11.87 -3.32
CA ILE A 166 -6.50 10.99 -2.15
C ILE A 166 -7.79 10.16 -2.21
N LEU A 167 -7.63 8.84 -2.10
CA LEU A 167 -8.75 7.93 -2.04
C LEU A 167 -8.75 7.20 -0.68
N VAL A 168 -9.94 7.06 -0.10
CA VAL A 168 -10.19 6.23 1.09
C VAL A 168 -11.15 5.12 0.67
N ASP A 169 -10.73 3.87 0.83
CA ASP A 169 -11.47 2.68 0.38
C ASP A 169 -11.93 2.78 -1.09
N GLY A 170 -11.00 3.26 -1.94
CA GLY A 170 -11.26 3.45 -3.36
C GLY A 170 -12.11 4.69 -3.73
N LYS A 171 -12.71 5.36 -2.76
CA LYS A 171 -13.51 6.58 -2.99
C LYS A 171 -12.62 7.82 -2.93
N GLN A 172 -12.66 8.66 -3.94
CA GLN A 172 -11.94 9.93 -3.94
C GLN A 172 -12.53 10.90 -2.91
N VAL A 173 -11.69 11.35 -1.98
CA VAL A 173 -12.03 12.29 -0.91
C VAL A 173 -11.35 13.63 -1.06
N PHE A 174 -10.32 13.71 -1.91
CA PHE A 174 -9.62 14.94 -2.24
C PHE A 174 -9.09 14.90 -3.67
N THR A 175 -9.09 16.06 -4.32
CA THR A 175 -8.35 16.35 -5.54
C THR A 175 -7.81 17.77 -5.51
N SER A 176 -6.60 17.97 -5.99
CA SER A 176 -6.04 19.29 -6.21
C SER A 176 -6.60 19.98 -7.44
N GLY A 177 -7.22 19.21 -8.37
CA GLY A 177 -7.32 19.62 -9.75
C GLY A 177 -5.96 19.77 -10.42
N PRO A 178 -5.90 20.17 -11.68
CA PRO A 178 -4.64 20.49 -12.36
C PRO A 178 -3.88 21.59 -11.63
N THR A 179 -2.61 21.31 -11.26
CA THR A 179 -1.78 22.24 -10.47
C THR A 179 -0.33 22.18 -10.90
N GLN A 180 0.45 23.21 -10.56
CA GLN A 180 1.89 23.32 -10.80
C GLN A 180 2.59 24.04 -9.64
N SER A 181 3.91 24.03 -9.61
CA SER A 181 4.69 24.58 -8.47
C SER A 181 4.50 26.10 -8.26
N SER A 182 4.06 26.83 -9.25
CA SER A 182 3.70 28.26 -9.13
C SER A 182 2.30 28.49 -8.52
N ASP A 183 1.48 27.45 -8.45
CA ASP A 183 0.14 27.54 -7.89
C ASP A 183 0.22 27.54 -6.35
N LYS A 184 -0.32 28.60 -5.77
CA LYS A 184 -0.29 28.81 -4.31
C LYS A 184 -1.55 28.28 -3.60
N SER A 185 -2.50 27.74 -4.32
CA SER A 185 -3.77 27.27 -3.76
C SER A 185 -3.63 26.07 -2.82
N LEU A 186 -2.64 25.19 -3.06
CA LEU A 186 -2.36 23.97 -2.26
C LEU A 186 -1.47 24.22 -1.02
N ARG A 187 -1.57 25.38 -0.39
CA ARG A 187 -0.75 25.70 0.79
C ARG A 187 -1.34 25.27 2.12
N LYS A 188 -2.52 24.70 2.12
CA LYS A 188 -3.22 24.34 3.35
C LYS A 188 -3.07 22.87 3.64
N PRO A 189 -2.74 22.47 4.88
CA PRO A 189 -2.83 21.11 5.32
C PRO A 189 -4.26 20.59 5.11
N ILE A 190 -4.37 19.31 4.80
CA ILE A 190 -5.64 18.60 4.63
C ILE A 190 -5.75 17.59 5.74
N ASP A 191 -6.92 17.56 6.37
CA ASP A 191 -7.29 16.60 7.38
C ASP A 191 -8.47 15.77 6.87
N ILE A 192 -8.27 14.46 6.81
CA ILE A 192 -9.25 13.50 6.27
C ILE A 192 -9.59 12.50 7.36
N CYS A 193 -10.87 12.36 7.69
CA CYS A 193 -11.36 11.30 8.55
C CYS A 193 -11.21 9.95 7.83
N VAL A 194 -10.45 9.04 8.44
CA VAL A 194 -10.22 7.66 7.95
C VAL A 194 -10.69 6.62 8.94
N LYS A 195 -11.57 7.00 9.89
CA LYS A 195 -12.09 6.08 10.91
C LYS A 195 -12.81 4.91 10.26
N GLY A 196 -12.39 3.69 10.62
CA GLY A 196 -12.94 2.45 10.07
C GLY A 196 -12.48 2.10 8.66
N ALA A 197 -11.72 2.97 7.98
CA ALA A 197 -11.24 2.73 6.64
C ALA A 197 -10.21 1.59 6.58
N LYS A 198 -10.26 0.83 5.49
CA LYS A 198 -9.33 -0.28 5.24
C LYS A 198 -8.09 0.17 4.48
N THR A 199 -8.24 1.11 3.55
CA THR A 199 -7.16 1.56 2.67
C THR A 199 -7.13 3.06 2.45
N LEU A 200 -5.91 3.59 2.27
CA LEU A 200 -5.64 4.95 1.84
C LEU A 200 -4.78 4.90 0.57
N SER A 201 -5.18 5.57 -0.49
CA SER A 201 -4.36 5.70 -1.69
C SER A 201 -4.00 7.16 -1.97
N LEU A 202 -2.70 7.38 -2.24
CA LEU A 202 -2.13 8.67 -2.62
C LEU A 202 -1.74 8.58 -4.11
N ILE A 203 -2.31 9.43 -4.96
CA ILE A 203 -2.14 9.38 -6.41
C ILE A 203 -1.62 10.70 -6.92
N VAL A 204 -0.63 10.65 -7.81
CA VAL A 204 -0.18 11.80 -8.61
C VAL A 204 -0.29 11.42 -10.09
N ASP A 205 -1.05 12.20 -10.83
CA ASP A 205 -1.38 12.01 -12.25
C ASP A 205 -0.66 13.08 -13.07
N SER A 206 -0.01 12.69 -14.16
CA SER A 206 0.76 13.59 -15.05
C SER A 206 -0.10 14.35 -16.05
N LEU A 207 -1.39 14.12 -16.08
CA LEU A 207 -2.29 14.73 -17.09
C LEU A 207 -1.80 14.56 -18.56
N GLY A 208 -1.04 13.46 -18.79
CA GLY A 208 -0.54 13.09 -20.11
C GLY A 208 0.88 13.57 -20.44
N ASN A 209 1.48 14.46 -19.65
CA ASN A 209 2.87 14.90 -19.84
C ASN A 209 3.65 14.84 -18.52
N ARG A 210 4.63 13.97 -18.45
CA ARG A 210 5.43 13.72 -17.23
C ARG A 210 6.60 14.68 -17.02
N GLY A 211 6.81 15.64 -17.89
CA GLY A 211 7.96 16.53 -17.85
C GLY A 211 7.97 17.46 -16.64
N GLY A 212 8.79 17.15 -15.63
CA GLY A 212 8.91 17.98 -14.43
C GLY A 212 7.79 17.82 -13.39
N ASP A 213 7.05 16.72 -13.43
CA ASP A 213 5.91 16.42 -12.55
C ASP A 213 6.37 15.84 -11.21
N HIS A 214 7.13 16.62 -10.48
CA HIS A 214 7.61 16.27 -9.15
C HIS A 214 6.62 16.75 -8.09
N ALA A 215 6.26 15.89 -7.18
CA ALA A 215 5.33 16.21 -6.11
C ALA A 215 5.75 15.58 -4.79
N SER A 216 5.30 16.16 -3.71
CA SER A 216 5.51 15.63 -2.38
C SER A 216 4.22 15.61 -1.56
N TRP A 217 4.05 14.54 -0.80
CA TRP A 217 3.07 14.38 0.27
C TRP A 217 3.73 14.80 1.57
N ALA A 218 3.86 16.12 1.79
CA ALA A 218 4.56 16.66 2.95
C ALA A 218 3.75 16.43 4.24
N ASN A 219 4.45 16.13 5.34
CA ASN A 219 3.87 15.87 6.65
C ASN A 219 2.76 14.79 6.68
N ALA A 220 2.83 13.81 5.76
CA ALA A 220 1.89 12.71 5.69
C ALA A 220 1.96 11.85 6.96
N ARG A 221 0.90 11.88 7.77
CA ARG A 221 0.81 11.15 9.03
C ARG A 221 -0.61 10.73 9.37
N LEU A 222 -0.72 9.67 10.13
CA LEU A 222 -1.96 9.15 10.67
C LEU A 222 -2.04 9.39 12.18
N THR A 223 -3.24 9.61 12.70
CA THR A 223 -3.53 9.54 14.14
C THR A 223 -4.29 8.25 14.43
N LYS A 224 -3.93 7.54 15.50
CA LYS A 224 -4.64 6.34 15.93
C LYS A 224 -6.03 6.69 16.43
N ASN A 225 -6.95 5.72 16.39
CA ASN A 225 -8.19 5.85 17.11
C ASN A 225 -7.87 5.98 18.61
N THR A 226 -8.46 6.95 19.28
CA THR A 226 -8.57 6.94 20.75
C THR A 226 -9.70 6.00 21.10
N GLU A 227 -9.38 4.96 21.89
CA GLU A 227 -10.39 4.09 22.50
C GLU A 227 -11.35 4.88 23.38
#